data_1925d6c62449aaaf05403a0d882edac3
#
_entry.id   1925d6c62449aaaf05403a0d882edac3
#
_cell.length_a   1.000
_cell.length_b   1.000
_cell.length_c   1.000
_cell.angle_alpha   90.00
_cell.angle_beta   90.00
_cell.angle_gamma   90.00
#
_symmetry.space_group_name_H-M   'P 1'
#
loop_
_entity.id
_entity.type
_entity.pdbx_description
1 polymer ?
#
loop_
_entity_poly.entity_id
_entity_poly.type
_entity_poly.pdbx_seq_one_letter_code
_entity_poly.pdbx_strand_id
1 'polypeptide(L)'
;LLASSAASDVYKRQLHETIEQLNINPDGIYVDGTLGGGGHAYEVCSRLKNGHFYGIDQDDAAIAAASARLQPFGDKVTVIRNNYVNAVEALREYGVTGVDGIVLDLGVSSYQLDTEDRGFSYRFDAPLDMRMDRRQTLTARDIVNNYSEMELYHIIRDYGEDPFAKNIAKHIVKNRADKPIETTFELNE
;
A
#
# COMPACT_ATOMS: atom_id res chain seq x y z
N LEU A 1 -22.36 8.78 -7.26
CA LEU A 1 -21.79 9.07 -8.60
C LEU A 1 -20.89 10.31 -8.59
N LEU A 2 -21.26 11.43 -7.93
CA LEU A 2 -20.43 12.65 -7.88
C LEU A 2 -19.16 12.52 -7.04
N ALA A 3 -19.19 11.75 -5.95
CA ALA A 3 -18.02 11.51 -5.09
C ALA A 3 -16.94 10.66 -5.81
N SER A 4 -17.33 9.73 -6.67
CA SER A 4 -16.38 8.90 -7.42
C SER A 4 -15.68 9.67 -8.55
N SER A 5 -16.35 10.66 -9.17
CA SER A 5 -15.72 11.52 -10.18
C SER A 5 -14.70 12.48 -9.57
N ALA A 6 -15.00 13.10 -8.43
CA ALA A 6 -14.08 13.98 -7.74
C ALA A 6 -12.80 13.25 -7.27
N ALA A 7 -12.94 12.04 -6.70
CA ALA A 7 -11.79 11.22 -6.31
C ALA A 7 -10.93 10.82 -7.53
N SER A 8 -11.56 10.46 -8.65
CA SER A 8 -10.86 10.17 -9.91
C SER A 8 -10.11 11.39 -10.45
N ASP A 9 -10.68 12.59 -10.32
CA ASP A 9 -10.05 13.81 -10.82
C ASP A 9 -8.88 14.25 -9.93
N VAL A 10 -8.98 14.07 -8.60
CA VAL A 10 -7.87 14.31 -7.66
C VAL A 10 -6.73 13.34 -7.94
N TYR A 11 -7.02 12.05 -8.09
CA TYR A 11 -6.00 11.04 -8.42
C TYR A 11 -5.28 11.35 -9.74
N LYS A 12 -6.01 11.71 -10.79
CA LYS A 12 -5.41 12.08 -12.08
C LYS A 12 -4.52 13.30 -11.97
N ARG A 13 -4.90 14.28 -11.15
CA ARG A 13 -4.10 15.48 -10.90
C ARG A 13 -2.82 15.15 -10.17
N GLN A 14 -2.90 14.38 -9.07
CA GLN A 14 -1.73 13.94 -8.31
C GLN A 14 -0.76 13.16 -9.20
N LEU A 15 -1.27 12.22 -10.01
CA LEU A 15 -0.47 11.46 -10.97
C LEU A 15 0.29 12.40 -11.92
N HIS A 16 -0.42 13.35 -12.53
CA HIS A 16 0.18 14.29 -13.50
C HIS A 16 1.28 15.15 -12.86
N GLU A 17 0.99 15.74 -11.70
CA GLU A 17 1.94 16.57 -10.97
C GLU A 17 3.18 15.77 -10.53
N THR A 18 2.99 14.54 -10.05
CA THR A 18 4.11 13.64 -9.69
C THR A 18 5.02 13.38 -10.89
N ILE A 19 4.43 13.05 -12.03
CA ILE A 19 5.19 12.74 -13.25
C ILE A 19 5.92 13.96 -13.80
N GLU A 20 5.32 15.16 -13.74
CA GLU A 20 5.98 16.39 -14.13
C GLU A 20 7.19 16.70 -13.22
N GLN A 21 7.04 16.55 -11.90
CA GLN A 21 8.12 16.81 -10.94
C GLN A 21 9.27 15.83 -11.05
N LEU A 22 9.02 14.60 -11.48
CA LEU A 22 10.10 13.63 -11.74
C LEU A 22 11.06 14.08 -12.86
N ASN A 23 10.64 15.00 -13.72
CA ASN A 23 11.46 15.51 -14.84
C ASN A 23 12.20 14.39 -15.58
N ILE A 24 11.44 13.43 -16.11
CA ILE A 24 11.93 12.12 -16.56
C ILE A 24 12.97 12.27 -17.67
N ASN A 25 14.19 11.78 -17.41
CA ASN A 25 15.20 11.52 -18.41
C ASN A 25 14.83 10.22 -19.16
N PRO A 26 14.67 10.23 -20.49
CA PRO A 26 14.29 9.04 -21.26
C PRO A 26 15.27 7.85 -21.14
N ASP A 27 16.51 8.10 -20.76
CA ASP A 27 17.56 7.11 -20.62
C ASP A 27 17.89 6.80 -19.14
N GLY A 28 17.12 7.37 -18.20
CA GLY A 28 17.32 7.26 -16.76
C GLY A 28 16.73 5.98 -16.14
N ILE A 29 17.06 5.77 -14.87
CA ILE A 29 16.57 4.65 -14.04
C ILE A 29 15.60 5.20 -13.01
N TYR A 30 14.38 4.67 -12.99
CA TYR A 30 13.31 5.10 -12.08
C TYR A 30 12.78 3.94 -11.26
N VAL A 31 12.35 4.24 -10.05
CA VAL A 31 11.80 3.28 -9.09
C VAL A 31 10.44 3.76 -8.60
N ASP A 32 9.48 2.85 -8.54
CA ASP A 32 8.26 3.02 -7.75
C ASP A 32 8.30 2.00 -6.61
N GLY A 33 8.44 2.46 -5.38
CA GLY A 33 8.51 1.60 -4.19
C GLY A 33 7.14 1.16 -3.68
N THR A 34 6.07 1.69 -4.28
CA THR A 34 4.66 1.44 -3.95
C THR A 34 3.86 1.23 -5.23
N LEU A 35 4.30 0.25 -6.03
CA LEU A 35 3.86 0.04 -7.42
C LEU A 35 2.34 0.03 -7.60
N GLY A 36 1.60 -0.55 -6.63
CA GLY A 36 0.16 -0.68 -6.68
C GLY A 36 -0.33 -1.26 -8.01
N GLY A 37 -1.34 -0.67 -8.60
CA GLY A 37 -1.84 -1.06 -9.93
C GLY A 37 -1.02 -0.54 -11.11
N GLY A 38 0.16 0.04 -10.88
CA GLY A 38 1.10 0.49 -11.91
C GLY A 38 0.69 1.77 -12.64
N GLY A 39 -0.08 2.66 -12.01
CA GLY A 39 -0.52 3.92 -12.64
C GLY A 39 0.65 4.87 -12.91
N HIS A 40 1.43 5.21 -11.88
CA HIS A 40 2.64 6.02 -12.01
C HIS A 40 3.68 5.33 -12.92
N ALA A 41 3.86 4.03 -12.71
CA ALA A 41 4.78 3.21 -13.51
C ALA A 41 4.49 3.28 -15.02
N TYR A 42 3.22 3.19 -15.42
CA TYR A 42 2.82 3.29 -16.83
C TYR A 42 3.22 4.63 -17.44
N GLU A 43 2.97 5.73 -16.71
CA GLU A 43 3.31 7.08 -17.16
C GLU A 43 4.83 7.30 -17.25
N VAL A 44 5.61 6.76 -16.31
CA VAL A 44 7.08 6.79 -16.37
C VAL A 44 7.58 6.00 -17.58
N CYS A 45 7.16 4.73 -17.70
CA CYS A 45 7.59 3.84 -18.78
C CYS A 45 7.27 4.37 -20.18
N SER A 46 6.15 5.09 -20.33
CA SER A 46 5.76 5.73 -21.59
C SER A 46 6.74 6.80 -22.07
N ARG A 47 7.52 7.38 -21.16
CA ARG A 47 8.51 8.43 -21.42
C ARG A 47 9.94 7.90 -21.56
N LEU A 48 10.18 6.65 -21.15
CA LEU A 48 11.49 6.02 -21.26
C LEU A 48 11.76 5.54 -22.69
N LYS A 49 13.01 5.75 -23.15
CA LYS A 49 13.53 5.24 -24.44
C LYS A 49 14.50 4.07 -24.19
N ASN A 50 15.67 4.36 -23.64
CA ASN A 50 16.70 3.37 -23.29
C ASN A 50 16.82 3.18 -21.77
N GLY A 51 16.07 3.94 -20.98
CA GLY A 51 16.04 3.85 -19.52
C GLY A 51 15.35 2.58 -19.01
N HIS A 52 15.37 2.39 -17.71
CA HIS A 52 14.76 1.22 -17.05
C HIS A 52 13.90 1.63 -15.86
N PHE A 53 12.84 0.89 -15.64
CA PHE A 53 11.90 1.09 -14.52
C PHE A 53 11.88 -0.13 -13.62
N TYR A 54 11.97 0.10 -12.32
CA TYR A 54 11.82 -0.91 -11.27
C TYR A 54 10.58 -0.61 -10.44
N GLY A 55 9.63 -1.55 -10.42
CA GLY A 55 8.43 -1.45 -9.58
C GLY A 55 8.53 -2.42 -8.40
N ILE A 56 8.34 -1.93 -7.18
CA ILE A 56 8.40 -2.73 -5.97
C ILE A 56 7.03 -2.70 -5.29
N ASP A 57 6.50 -3.86 -4.95
CA ASP A 57 5.32 -3.98 -4.09
C ASP A 57 5.38 -5.28 -3.29
N GLN A 58 4.70 -5.32 -2.16
CA GLN A 58 4.60 -6.50 -1.31
C GLN A 58 3.29 -7.26 -1.51
N ASP A 59 2.30 -6.64 -2.15
CA ASP A 59 0.97 -7.19 -2.39
C ASP A 59 0.91 -7.93 -3.73
N ASP A 60 0.57 -9.23 -3.69
CA ASP A 60 0.46 -10.07 -4.91
C ASP A 60 -0.56 -9.55 -5.90
N ALA A 61 -1.68 -9.03 -5.43
CA ALA A 61 -2.73 -8.51 -6.31
C ALA A 61 -2.24 -7.24 -7.03
N ALA A 62 -1.50 -6.37 -6.35
CA ALA A 62 -0.88 -5.20 -6.93
C ALA A 62 0.14 -5.61 -8.01
N ILE A 63 1.02 -6.55 -7.70
CA ILE A 63 2.03 -7.08 -8.63
C ILE A 63 1.37 -7.66 -9.89
N ALA A 64 0.33 -8.46 -9.74
CA ALA A 64 -0.37 -9.06 -10.87
C ALA A 64 -1.02 -7.99 -11.76
N ALA A 65 -1.68 -7.00 -11.17
CA ALA A 65 -2.32 -5.91 -11.89
C ALA A 65 -1.29 -5.03 -12.62
N ALA A 66 -0.20 -4.66 -11.94
CA ALA A 66 0.87 -3.85 -12.51
C ALA A 66 1.59 -4.61 -13.64
N SER A 67 1.91 -5.88 -13.44
CA SER A 67 2.58 -6.70 -14.46
C SER A 67 1.75 -6.79 -15.76
N ALA A 68 0.44 -6.97 -15.63
CA ALA A 68 -0.46 -6.96 -16.79
C ALA A 68 -0.48 -5.59 -17.49
N ARG A 69 -0.55 -4.49 -16.72
CA ARG A 69 -0.57 -3.12 -17.27
C ARG A 69 0.74 -2.75 -17.94
N LEU A 70 1.86 -3.19 -17.41
CA LEU A 70 3.20 -2.82 -17.87
C LEU A 70 3.77 -3.76 -18.94
N GLN A 71 3.07 -4.84 -19.24
CA GLN A 71 3.45 -5.81 -20.29
C GLN A 71 3.87 -5.18 -21.62
N PRO A 72 3.23 -4.09 -22.12
CA PRO A 72 3.63 -3.47 -23.38
C PRO A 72 5.05 -2.89 -23.40
N PHE A 73 5.65 -2.64 -22.25
CA PHE A 73 6.99 -2.05 -22.14
C PHE A 73 8.12 -3.09 -22.14
N GLY A 74 7.78 -4.37 -22.04
CA GLY A 74 8.74 -5.48 -22.17
C GLY A 74 9.92 -5.38 -21.21
N ASP A 75 11.12 -5.51 -21.77
CA ASP A 75 12.37 -5.57 -21.00
C ASP A 75 12.77 -4.26 -20.29
N LYS A 76 12.04 -3.18 -20.51
CA LYS A 76 12.27 -1.89 -19.82
C LYS A 76 11.75 -1.88 -18.41
N VAL A 77 11.02 -2.92 -17.97
CA VAL A 77 10.35 -2.98 -16.67
C VAL A 77 10.77 -4.22 -15.92
N THR A 78 11.14 -4.03 -14.66
CA THR A 78 11.34 -5.10 -13.70
C THR A 78 10.39 -4.91 -12.52
N VAL A 79 9.55 -5.91 -12.25
CA VAL A 79 8.65 -5.91 -11.09
C VAL A 79 9.23 -6.81 -10.02
N ILE A 80 9.39 -6.26 -8.81
CA ILE A 80 10.04 -6.91 -7.67
C ILE A 80 9.02 -7.07 -6.54
N ARG A 81 8.81 -8.29 -6.07
CA ARG A 81 7.98 -8.55 -4.90
C ARG A 81 8.79 -8.37 -3.61
N ASN A 82 8.76 -7.17 -3.06
CA ASN A 82 9.44 -6.84 -1.81
C ASN A 82 8.73 -5.66 -1.11
N ASN A 83 9.13 -5.38 0.12
CA ASN A 83 8.79 -4.13 0.77
C ASN A 83 9.80 -3.05 0.36
N TYR A 84 9.34 -1.82 0.14
CA TYR A 84 10.20 -0.69 -0.26
C TYR A 84 11.33 -0.38 0.75
N VAL A 85 11.17 -0.79 2.01
CA VAL A 85 12.25 -0.65 3.02
C VAL A 85 13.51 -1.42 2.62
N ASN A 86 13.38 -2.45 1.79
CA ASN A 86 14.48 -3.26 1.28
C ASN A 86 14.85 -2.87 -0.17
N ALA A 87 14.38 -1.71 -0.65
CA ALA A 87 14.57 -1.32 -2.06
C ALA A 87 16.04 -1.28 -2.46
N VAL A 88 16.92 -0.81 -1.58
CA VAL A 88 18.36 -0.69 -1.86
C VAL A 88 18.98 -2.06 -2.11
N GLU A 89 18.71 -3.03 -1.24
CA GLU A 89 19.20 -4.40 -1.36
C GLU A 89 18.62 -5.08 -2.60
N ALA A 90 17.32 -4.95 -2.81
CA ALA A 90 16.64 -5.53 -3.96
C ALA A 90 17.17 -4.99 -5.30
N LEU A 91 17.40 -3.69 -5.40
CA LEU A 91 17.95 -3.07 -6.61
C LEU A 91 19.42 -3.46 -6.86
N ARG A 92 20.21 -3.67 -5.81
CA ARG A 92 21.61 -4.15 -5.94
C ARG A 92 21.70 -5.52 -6.58
N GLU A 93 20.73 -6.40 -6.37
CA GLU A 93 20.67 -7.72 -7.03
C GLU A 93 20.55 -7.61 -8.55
N TYR A 94 20.02 -6.49 -9.05
CA TYR A 94 19.97 -6.17 -10.49
C TYR A 94 21.14 -5.29 -10.96
N GLY A 95 22.16 -5.07 -10.12
CA GLY A 95 23.32 -4.26 -10.45
C GLY A 95 23.08 -2.74 -10.43
N VAL A 96 21.95 -2.30 -9.87
CA VAL A 96 21.61 -0.87 -9.78
C VAL A 96 22.33 -0.23 -8.60
N THR A 97 23.13 0.79 -8.87
CA THR A 97 23.92 1.52 -7.86
C THR A 97 23.41 2.95 -7.63
N GLY A 98 22.52 3.43 -8.49
CA GLY A 98 21.89 4.74 -8.36
C GLY A 98 20.68 4.84 -9.27
N VAL A 99 19.78 5.72 -8.94
CA VAL A 99 18.53 5.97 -9.68
C VAL A 99 18.32 7.46 -9.91
N ASP A 100 17.63 7.83 -11.00
CA ASP A 100 17.35 9.22 -11.35
C ASP A 100 16.10 9.74 -10.62
N GLY A 101 15.20 8.85 -10.21
CA GLY A 101 14.03 9.23 -9.43
C GLY A 101 13.34 8.06 -8.75
N ILE A 102 12.66 8.36 -7.63
CA ILE A 102 11.88 7.41 -6.85
C ILE A 102 10.50 8.00 -6.60
N VAL A 103 9.47 7.16 -6.76
CA VAL A 103 8.09 7.46 -6.33
C VAL A 103 7.75 6.59 -5.12
N LEU A 104 7.13 7.20 -4.11
CA LEU A 104 6.54 6.52 -2.96
C LEU A 104 5.16 7.13 -2.71
N ASP A 105 4.10 6.35 -2.97
CA ASP A 105 2.72 6.70 -2.63
C ASP A 105 2.31 5.89 -1.40
N LEU A 106 2.60 6.47 -0.22
CA LEU A 106 2.49 5.77 1.06
C LEU A 106 1.03 5.72 1.53
N GLY A 107 0.59 4.54 1.88
CA GLY A 107 -0.76 4.29 2.38
C GLY A 107 -1.36 3.00 1.86
N VAL A 108 -2.69 2.92 1.85
CA VAL A 108 -3.47 1.80 1.32
C VAL A 108 -3.98 2.11 -0.07
N SER A 109 -3.97 1.13 -0.96
CA SER A 109 -4.52 1.29 -2.30
C SER A 109 -6.06 1.24 -2.31
N SER A 110 -6.68 1.89 -3.31
CA SER A 110 -8.13 1.78 -3.50
C SER A 110 -8.56 0.31 -3.67
N TYR A 111 -7.75 -0.51 -4.33
CA TYR A 111 -8.02 -1.94 -4.47
C TYR A 111 -8.10 -2.65 -3.10
N GLN A 112 -7.19 -2.35 -2.18
CA GLN A 112 -7.22 -2.92 -0.83
C GLN A 112 -8.46 -2.49 -0.05
N LEU A 113 -8.89 -1.23 -0.19
CA LEU A 113 -10.09 -0.70 0.46
C LEU A 113 -11.39 -1.27 -0.12
N ASP A 114 -11.43 -1.55 -1.42
CA ASP A 114 -12.62 -2.03 -2.14
C ASP A 114 -12.72 -3.57 -2.16
N THR A 115 -11.67 -4.29 -1.74
CA THR A 115 -11.68 -5.75 -1.64
C THR A 115 -12.10 -6.18 -0.25
N GLU A 116 -13.33 -6.69 -0.12
CA GLU A 116 -13.99 -6.99 1.15
C GLU A 116 -13.16 -7.88 2.07
N ASP A 117 -12.65 -9.03 1.57
CA ASP A 117 -11.95 -10.06 2.35
C ASP A 117 -10.56 -9.61 2.87
N ARG A 118 -10.10 -8.41 2.50
CA ARG A 118 -8.82 -7.86 2.94
C ARG A 118 -8.89 -7.16 4.30
N GLY A 119 -10.08 -6.78 4.77
CA GLY A 119 -10.31 -6.16 6.08
C GLY A 119 -9.75 -4.73 6.25
N PHE A 120 -9.44 -4.03 5.16
CA PHE A 120 -8.96 -2.64 5.20
C PHE A 120 -10.07 -1.60 5.34
N SER A 121 -11.33 -2.00 5.19
CA SER A 121 -12.47 -1.10 5.22
C SER A 121 -13.56 -1.58 6.17
N TYR A 122 -14.14 -0.66 6.93
CA TYR A 122 -15.31 -0.91 7.75
C TYR A 122 -16.64 -0.84 6.97
N ARG A 123 -16.59 -0.69 5.65
CA ARG A 123 -17.79 -0.70 4.79
C ARG A 123 -18.42 -2.07 4.67
N PHE A 124 -17.62 -3.11 4.85
CA PHE A 124 -18.00 -4.51 4.73
C PHE A 124 -17.69 -5.23 6.03
N ASP A 125 -18.51 -6.21 6.39
CA ASP A 125 -18.21 -7.12 7.48
C ASP A 125 -17.23 -8.19 7.00
N ALA A 126 -15.95 -8.02 7.35
CA ALA A 126 -14.85 -8.82 6.85
C ALA A 126 -13.91 -9.24 7.98
N PRO A 127 -13.15 -10.33 7.82
CA PRO A 127 -12.11 -10.70 8.78
C PRO A 127 -11.11 -9.57 9.01
N LEU A 128 -10.65 -9.42 10.25
CA LEU A 128 -9.62 -8.44 10.62
C LEU A 128 -8.23 -8.92 10.15
N ASP A 129 -8.00 -8.90 8.83
CA ASP A 129 -6.71 -9.30 8.24
C ASP A 129 -5.76 -8.11 8.15
N MET A 130 -5.99 -7.16 7.25
CA MET A 130 -5.20 -5.95 6.96
C MET A 130 -3.74 -6.20 6.57
N ARG A 131 -3.35 -7.42 6.21
CA ARG A 131 -1.99 -7.67 5.70
C ARG A 131 -1.85 -7.22 4.25
N MET A 132 -0.93 -6.33 3.98
CA MET A 132 -0.54 -6.00 2.60
C MET A 132 0.20 -7.19 1.98
N ASP A 133 1.15 -7.77 2.72
CA ASP A 133 1.83 -9.00 2.33
C ASP A 133 1.20 -10.20 3.06
N ARG A 134 0.45 -11.01 2.34
CA ARG A 134 -0.22 -12.20 2.92
C ARG A 134 0.75 -13.30 3.37
N ARG A 135 2.06 -13.20 3.09
CA ARG A 135 3.08 -14.11 3.66
C ARG A 135 3.39 -13.80 5.12
N GLN A 136 3.08 -12.58 5.57
CA GLN A 136 3.22 -12.22 6.98
C GLN A 136 2.20 -13.00 7.81
N THR A 137 2.57 -13.33 9.05
CA THR A 137 1.70 -14.07 9.97
C THR A 137 0.84 -13.16 10.82
N LEU A 138 1.31 -11.94 11.12
CA LEU A 138 0.62 -11.00 11.99
C LEU A 138 -0.53 -10.33 11.26
N THR A 139 -1.74 -10.52 11.77
CA THR A 139 -2.99 -9.91 11.27
C THR A 139 -3.48 -8.80 12.21
N ALA A 140 -4.42 -7.97 11.73
CA ALA A 140 -5.13 -7.01 12.60
C ALA A 140 -5.88 -7.74 13.72
N ARG A 141 -6.43 -8.93 13.46
CA ARG A 141 -7.06 -9.79 14.46
C ARG A 141 -6.11 -10.12 15.61
N ASP A 142 -4.87 -10.50 15.28
CA ASP A 142 -3.87 -10.84 16.29
C ASP A 142 -3.54 -9.62 17.15
N ILE A 143 -3.40 -8.45 16.56
CA ILE A 143 -3.14 -7.20 17.26
C ILE A 143 -4.31 -6.88 18.20
N VAL A 144 -5.54 -6.86 17.68
CA VAL A 144 -6.74 -6.52 18.46
C VAL A 144 -6.94 -7.47 19.64
N ASN A 145 -6.71 -8.78 19.45
CA ASN A 145 -7.01 -9.77 20.46
C ASN A 145 -5.85 -10.05 21.44
N ASN A 146 -4.59 -9.80 21.07
CA ASN A 146 -3.45 -10.23 21.87
C ASN A 146 -2.61 -9.08 22.47
N TYR A 147 -2.64 -7.88 21.88
CA TYR A 147 -1.84 -6.76 22.36
C TYR A 147 -2.42 -6.21 23.67
N SER A 148 -1.56 -5.69 24.55
CA SER A 148 -1.96 -5.03 25.78
C SER A 148 -2.73 -3.73 25.51
N GLU A 149 -3.48 -3.24 26.51
CA GLU A 149 -4.19 -1.96 26.42
C GLU A 149 -3.23 -0.81 26.07
N MET A 150 -2.02 -0.84 26.61
CA MET A 150 -1.01 0.20 26.36
C MET A 150 -0.48 0.14 24.92
N GLU A 151 -0.21 -1.04 24.39
CA GLU A 151 0.23 -1.21 23.00
C GLU A 151 -0.86 -0.77 22.01
N LEU A 152 -2.11 -1.17 22.24
CA LEU A 152 -3.26 -0.70 21.44
C LEU A 152 -3.42 0.82 21.53
N TYR A 153 -3.30 1.40 22.73
CA TYR A 153 -3.34 2.84 22.90
C TYR A 153 -2.26 3.55 22.08
N HIS A 154 -1.03 3.04 22.09
CA HIS A 154 0.05 3.63 21.30
C HIS A 154 -0.21 3.54 19.79
N ILE A 155 -0.68 2.39 19.30
CA ILE A 155 -1.02 2.21 17.88
C ILE A 155 -2.09 3.21 17.45
N ILE A 156 -3.19 3.29 18.21
CA ILE A 156 -4.34 4.14 17.86
C ILE A 156 -3.99 5.62 17.99
N ARG A 157 -3.18 5.99 18.99
CA ARG A 157 -2.73 7.38 19.19
C ARG A 157 -1.67 7.80 18.18
N ASP A 158 -0.61 6.98 18.02
CA ASP A 158 0.60 7.41 17.32
C ASP A 158 0.47 7.27 15.79
N TYR A 159 -0.31 6.30 15.33
CA TYR A 159 -0.57 6.08 13.91
C TYR A 159 -1.97 6.50 13.47
N GLY A 160 -2.96 6.39 14.35
CA GLY A 160 -4.33 6.79 14.06
C GLY A 160 -4.63 8.23 14.42
N GLU A 161 -3.78 8.90 15.20
CA GLU A 161 -3.94 10.28 15.69
C GLU A 161 -5.31 10.52 16.37
N ASP A 162 -5.92 9.45 16.92
CA ASP A 162 -7.25 9.52 17.48
C ASP A 162 -7.22 10.07 18.93
N PRO A 163 -7.95 11.15 19.23
CA PRO A 163 -7.99 11.73 20.56
C PRO A 163 -8.63 10.82 21.62
N PHE A 164 -9.44 9.84 21.21
CA PHE A 164 -10.08 8.87 22.08
C PHE A 164 -9.31 7.55 22.22
N ALA A 165 -8.07 7.47 21.69
CA ALA A 165 -7.25 6.27 21.64
C ALA A 165 -7.23 5.47 22.95
N LYS A 166 -7.14 6.14 24.10
CA LYS A 166 -7.15 5.49 25.43
C LYS A 166 -8.49 4.78 25.71
N ASN A 167 -9.60 5.41 25.37
CA ASN A 167 -10.93 4.82 25.58
C ASN A 167 -11.18 3.65 24.62
N ILE A 168 -10.75 3.80 23.37
CA ILE A 168 -10.87 2.75 22.34
C ILE A 168 -10.08 1.52 22.79
N ALA A 169 -8.81 1.68 23.16
CA ALA A 169 -7.97 0.57 23.63
C ALA A 169 -8.59 -0.16 24.84
N LYS A 170 -9.10 0.60 25.81
CA LYS A 170 -9.79 0.05 26.98
C LYS A 170 -11.05 -0.76 26.60
N HIS A 171 -11.86 -0.27 25.65
CA HIS A 171 -13.08 -0.97 25.21
C HIS A 171 -12.73 -2.25 24.45
N ILE A 172 -11.73 -2.23 23.58
CA ILE A 172 -11.22 -3.42 22.90
C ILE A 172 -10.83 -4.50 23.92
N VAL A 173 -9.98 -4.14 24.90
CA VAL A 173 -9.52 -5.09 25.93
C VAL A 173 -10.67 -5.65 26.77
N LYS A 174 -11.64 -4.81 27.09
CA LYS A 174 -12.82 -5.23 27.83
C LYS A 174 -13.68 -6.19 27.02
N ASN A 175 -14.02 -5.85 25.79
CA ASN A 175 -14.98 -6.63 24.97
C ASN A 175 -14.37 -7.97 24.53
N ARG A 176 -13.08 -8.00 24.14
CA ARG A 176 -12.41 -9.26 23.74
C ARG A 176 -12.28 -10.28 24.86
N ALA A 177 -12.42 -9.86 26.15
CA ALA A 177 -12.39 -10.77 27.29
C ALA A 177 -13.61 -11.71 27.32
N ASP A 178 -14.77 -11.27 26.79
CA ASP A 178 -15.98 -12.07 26.69
C ASP A 178 -15.99 -12.93 25.42
N LYS A 179 -15.61 -12.33 24.28
CA LYS A 179 -15.55 -12.99 22.99
C LYS A 179 -14.43 -12.34 22.15
N PRO A 180 -13.54 -13.12 21.48
CA PRO A 180 -12.58 -12.57 20.53
C PRO A 180 -13.28 -11.73 19.45
N ILE A 181 -12.66 -10.62 19.08
CA ILE A 181 -13.13 -9.72 18.03
C ILE A 181 -12.56 -10.25 16.70
N GLU A 182 -13.44 -10.69 15.79
CA GLU A 182 -13.03 -11.40 14.59
C GLU A 182 -13.19 -10.57 13.32
N THR A 183 -14.15 -9.64 13.30
CA THR A 183 -14.54 -8.91 12.10
C THR A 183 -14.46 -7.40 12.26
N THR A 184 -14.48 -6.71 11.13
CA THR A 184 -14.48 -5.24 11.06
C THR A 184 -15.71 -4.65 11.74
N PHE A 185 -16.89 -5.29 11.64
CA PHE A 185 -18.10 -4.81 12.29
C PHE A 185 -18.04 -5.00 13.80
N GLU A 186 -17.59 -6.18 14.26
CA GLU A 186 -17.41 -6.43 15.70
C GLU A 186 -16.41 -5.44 16.35
N LEU A 187 -15.40 -4.99 15.60
CA LEU A 187 -14.46 -3.97 16.09
C LEU A 187 -15.06 -2.56 16.12
N ASN A 188 -16.01 -2.28 15.23
CA ASN A 188 -16.62 -0.95 15.10
C ASN A 188 -17.82 -0.73 16.08
N GLU A 189 -18.35 -1.78 16.68
CA GLU A 189 -19.40 -1.74 17.72
C GLU A 189 -18.83 -1.32 19.10
#